data_e7536585d181b027355cd27ddb8bf562
#
_entry.id   e7536585d181b027355cd27ddb8bf562
#
_cell.length_a   1.000
_cell.length_b   1.000
_cell.length_c   1.000
_cell.angle_alpha   90.00
_cell.angle_beta   90.00
_cell.angle_gamma   90.00
#
_symmetry.space_group_name_H-M   'P 1'
#
loop_
_entity.id
_entity.type
_entity.pdbx_description
1 polymer ?
#
loop_
_entity_poly.entity_id
_entity_poly.type
_entity_poly.pdbx_seq_one_letter_code
_entity_poly.pdbx_strand_id
1 'polypeptide(L)'
;DSTRKSYPKSAIFEKVGYWRGYEWASQFRNIGVKTWDANANETEAWVNSPYRKGEDHIGRAYGAQLRRWKGHDGKEIDQLMSVYERIRSGKDDRGLIMTFYNPGEFELGALRPCLHTHQFSILGDGLYLESQQRSNDTANGQSFNQIQIFWTLYTMAAITGLKPKKAVQNIANAHI
;
A
#
# COMPACT_ATOMS: atom_id res chain seq x y z
N ASP A 1 -18.86 -7.96 7.96
CA ASP A 1 -18.99 -9.30 8.55
C ASP A 1 -18.06 -10.25 7.85
N SER A 2 -16.99 -10.63 8.48
CA SER A 2 -16.12 -11.63 7.89
C SER A 2 -16.49 -13.00 8.49
N THR A 3 -16.77 -13.95 7.64
CA THR A 3 -16.99 -15.35 8.02
C THR A 3 -15.69 -16.02 8.52
N ARG A 4 -14.58 -15.30 8.52
CA ARG A 4 -13.25 -15.74 8.93
C ARG A 4 -12.68 -14.87 10.03
N LYS A 5 -11.74 -15.45 10.79
CA LYS A 5 -10.93 -14.71 11.75
C LYS A 5 -10.11 -13.64 11.01
N SER A 6 -10.34 -12.38 11.34
CA SER A 6 -9.53 -11.27 10.85
C SER A 6 -8.29 -11.07 11.73
N TYR A 7 -7.23 -10.52 11.13
CA TYR A 7 -5.97 -10.23 11.80
C TYR A 7 -5.64 -8.72 11.74
N PRO A 8 -6.40 -7.86 12.46
CA PRO A 8 -6.27 -6.42 12.33
C PRO A 8 -4.86 -5.90 12.62
N LYS A 9 -4.20 -6.47 13.64
CA LYS A 9 -2.83 -6.08 13.99
C LYS A 9 -1.86 -6.32 12.83
N SER A 10 -1.90 -7.49 12.20
CA SER A 10 -1.05 -7.78 11.04
C SER A 10 -1.35 -6.86 9.85
N ALA A 11 -2.62 -6.59 9.57
CA ALA A 11 -3.01 -5.71 8.47
C ALA A 11 -2.50 -4.28 8.69
N ILE A 12 -2.66 -3.74 9.89
CA ILE A 12 -2.18 -2.40 10.23
C ILE A 12 -0.65 -2.33 10.17
N PHE A 13 0.05 -3.29 10.78
CA PHE A 13 1.52 -3.27 10.80
C PHE A 13 2.12 -3.51 9.41
N GLU A 14 1.49 -4.29 8.56
CA GLU A 14 1.92 -4.38 7.17
C GLU A 14 1.82 -3.01 6.47
N LYS A 15 0.71 -2.30 6.68
CA LYS A 15 0.56 -0.94 6.13
C LYS A 15 1.59 0.04 6.69
N VAL A 16 1.93 -0.08 7.97
CA VAL A 16 3.05 0.67 8.58
C VAL A 16 4.37 0.36 7.88
N GLY A 17 4.62 -0.89 7.54
CA GLY A 17 5.80 -1.28 6.77
C GLY A 17 5.85 -0.61 5.39
N TYR A 18 4.70 -0.51 4.69
CA TYR A 18 4.63 0.23 3.42
C TYR A 18 4.91 1.73 3.61
N TRP A 19 4.37 2.34 4.64
CA TRP A 19 4.62 3.75 4.96
C TRP A 19 6.07 4.03 5.35
N ARG A 20 6.77 3.03 5.91
CA ARG A 20 8.21 3.07 6.19
C ARG A 20 9.08 2.75 4.98
N GLY A 21 8.47 2.33 3.86
CA GLY A 21 9.18 1.99 2.65
C GLY A 21 9.98 0.69 2.74
N TYR A 22 9.52 -0.29 3.51
CA TYR A 22 10.20 -1.57 3.67
C TYR A 22 10.32 -2.33 2.36
N GLU A 23 11.49 -2.92 2.13
CA GLU A 23 11.83 -3.75 0.96
C GLU A 23 12.33 -5.15 1.34
N TRP A 24 12.28 -5.51 2.62
CA TRP A 24 12.75 -6.79 3.13
C TRP A 24 11.71 -7.44 4.04
N ALA A 25 11.42 -8.73 3.85
CA ALA A 25 10.50 -9.49 4.69
C ALA A 25 10.92 -9.49 6.17
N SER A 26 12.22 -9.49 6.45
CA SER A 26 12.76 -9.36 7.80
C SER A 26 12.35 -8.07 8.51
N GLN A 27 12.22 -6.95 7.79
CA GLN A 27 11.74 -5.70 8.37
C GLN A 27 10.28 -5.82 8.83
N PHE A 28 9.45 -6.52 8.05
CA PHE A 28 8.07 -6.82 8.43
C PHE A 28 7.99 -7.81 9.60
N ARG A 29 8.83 -8.85 9.63
CA ARG A 29 8.91 -9.79 10.77
C ARG A 29 9.28 -9.08 12.06
N ASN A 30 10.19 -8.10 12.02
CA ASN A 30 10.60 -7.32 13.19
C ASN A 30 9.45 -6.52 13.83
N ILE A 31 8.38 -6.25 13.07
CA ILE A 31 7.16 -5.62 13.58
C ILE A 31 5.99 -6.61 13.70
N GLY A 32 6.28 -7.92 13.67
CA GLY A 32 5.31 -8.98 13.91
C GLY A 32 4.44 -9.37 12.70
N VAL A 33 4.89 -9.11 11.48
CA VAL A 33 4.19 -9.42 10.23
C VAL A 33 5.00 -10.40 9.40
N LYS A 34 4.36 -11.51 8.96
CA LYS A 34 4.98 -12.57 8.17
C LYS A 34 4.41 -12.72 6.76
N THR A 35 3.55 -11.79 6.34
CA THR A 35 2.83 -11.87 5.06
C THR A 35 3.74 -11.83 3.83
N TRP A 36 4.98 -11.38 4.00
CA TRP A 36 5.96 -11.24 2.93
C TRP A 36 6.96 -12.39 2.83
N ASP A 37 6.99 -13.31 3.81
CA ASP A 37 8.00 -14.38 3.87
C ASP A 37 7.96 -15.28 2.63
N ALA A 38 6.77 -15.78 2.26
CA ALA A 38 6.60 -16.62 1.07
C ALA A 38 6.91 -15.86 -0.23
N ASN A 39 6.44 -14.60 -0.36
CA ASN A 39 6.74 -13.80 -1.54
C ASN A 39 8.24 -13.56 -1.73
N ALA A 40 8.97 -13.33 -0.64
CA ALA A 40 10.40 -13.05 -0.68
C ALA A 40 11.24 -14.30 -0.97
N ASN A 41 10.82 -15.48 -0.45
CA ASN A 41 11.71 -16.63 -0.35
C ASN A 41 11.20 -17.91 -1.03
N GLU A 42 9.90 -17.96 -1.42
CA GLU A 42 9.29 -19.16 -1.99
C GLU A 42 8.72 -18.93 -3.40
N THR A 43 8.58 -17.68 -3.85
CA THR A 43 8.14 -17.38 -5.21
C THR A 43 9.27 -17.67 -6.19
N GLU A 44 9.23 -18.79 -6.89
CA GLU A 44 10.31 -19.29 -7.76
C GLU A 44 10.80 -18.23 -8.75
N ALA A 45 9.89 -17.54 -9.43
CA ALA A 45 10.26 -16.49 -10.38
C ALA A 45 11.05 -15.35 -9.75
N TRP A 46 10.75 -15.01 -8.49
CA TRP A 46 11.47 -13.97 -7.75
C TRP A 46 12.80 -14.49 -7.17
N VAL A 47 12.80 -15.70 -6.63
CA VAL A 47 14.01 -16.32 -6.07
C VAL A 47 15.11 -16.41 -7.13
N ASN A 48 14.75 -16.68 -8.38
CA ASN A 48 15.66 -16.79 -9.53
C ASN A 48 15.87 -15.45 -10.27
N SER A 49 15.24 -14.36 -9.82
CA SER A 49 15.36 -13.06 -10.48
C SER A 49 16.75 -12.44 -10.29
N PRO A 50 17.37 -11.90 -11.37
CA PRO A 50 18.65 -11.19 -11.26
C PRO A 50 18.54 -9.88 -10.46
N TYR A 51 17.32 -9.40 -10.20
CA TYR A 51 17.05 -8.19 -9.44
C TYR A 51 16.87 -8.45 -7.94
N ARG A 52 16.79 -9.72 -7.52
CA ARG A 52 16.72 -10.09 -6.12
C ARG A 52 18.09 -9.94 -5.46
N LYS A 53 18.14 -9.19 -4.36
CA LYS A 53 19.39 -8.86 -3.66
C LYS A 53 19.78 -9.87 -2.56
N GLY A 54 19.03 -10.97 -2.42
CA GLY A 54 19.30 -12.00 -1.42
C GLY A 54 18.05 -12.45 -0.66
N GLU A 55 18.27 -13.21 0.41
CA GLU A 55 17.19 -13.68 1.29
C GLU A 55 16.36 -12.51 1.82
N ASP A 56 15.05 -12.72 1.96
CA ASP A 56 14.07 -11.73 2.44
C ASP A 56 13.85 -10.50 1.55
N HIS A 57 14.55 -10.33 0.45
CA HIS A 57 14.33 -9.18 -0.44
C HIS A 57 12.99 -9.31 -1.17
N ILE A 58 12.12 -8.32 -1.00
CA ILE A 58 10.82 -8.22 -1.71
C ILE A 58 10.87 -7.24 -2.89
N GLY A 59 11.96 -6.49 -2.99
CA GLY A 59 12.16 -5.52 -4.07
C GLY A 59 11.23 -4.32 -4.02
N ARG A 60 10.99 -3.74 -5.19
CA ARG A 60 10.25 -2.50 -5.35
C ARG A 60 8.73 -2.73 -5.37
N ALA A 61 8.21 -3.36 -4.31
CA ALA A 61 6.79 -3.54 -4.08
C ALA A 61 6.15 -2.25 -3.47
N TYR A 62 5.06 -2.38 -2.76
CA TYR A 62 4.26 -1.27 -2.25
C TYR A 62 5.04 -0.16 -1.53
N GLY A 63 5.94 -0.53 -0.61
CA GLY A 63 6.67 0.44 0.21
C GLY A 63 7.64 1.28 -0.63
N ALA A 64 8.37 0.64 -1.53
CA ALA A 64 9.28 1.33 -2.44
C ALA A 64 8.54 2.25 -3.41
N GLN A 65 7.42 1.79 -3.98
CA GLN A 65 6.61 2.62 -4.87
C GLN A 65 6.04 3.84 -4.14
N LEU A 66 5.59 3.67 -2.91
CA LEU A 66 5.01 4.75 -2.12
C LEU A 66 6.02 5.83 -1.73
N ARG A 67 7.22 5.41 -1.30
CA ARG A 67 8.20 6.29 -0.67
C ARG A 67 9.36 6.69 -1.59
N ARG A 68 9.60 5.93 -2.65
CA ARG A 68 10.75 6.09 -3.56
C ARG A 68 10.37 5.78 -5.00
N TRP A 69 9.26 6.40 -5.46
CA TRP A 69 8.88 6.32 -6.88
C TRP A 69 9.96 6.94 -7.76
N LYS A 70 10.35 6.27 -8.82
CA LYS A 70 11.35 6.81 -9.76
C LYS A 70 10.71 7.81 -10.72
N GLY A 71 11.12 9.05 -10.63
CA GLY A 71 10.77 10.10 -11.59
C GLY A 71 11.54 9.97 -12.91
N HIS A 72 11.14 10.77 -13.90
CA HIS A 72 11.77 10.78 -15.24
C HIS A 72 13.24 11.22 -15.21
N ASP A 73 13.64 12.00 -14.23
CA ASP A 73 15.01 12.47 -14.00
C ASP A 73 15.84 11.55 -13.10
N GLY A 74 15.29 10.38 -12.75
CA GLY A 74 15.89 9.41 -11.84
C GLY A 74 15.81 9.77 -10.36
N LYS A 75 15.29 10.93 -10.01
CA LYS A 75 15.06 11.30 -8.61
C LYS A 75 13.92 10.52 -8.01
N GLU A 76 13.99 10.33 -6.70
CA GLU A 76 12.94 9.66 -5.96
C GLU A 76 11.84 10.65 -5.54
N ILE A 77 10.59 10.22 -5.70
CA ILE A 77 9.40 10.95 -5.29
C ILE A 77 8.77 10.22 -4.12
N ASP A 78 8.64 10.92 -2.99
CA ASP A 78 7.90 10.44 -1.83
C ASP A 78 6.42 10.82 -1.96
N GLN A 79 5.63 9.92 -2.53
CA GLN A 79 4.21 10.13 -2.77
C GLN A 79 3.43 10.34 -1.46
N LEU A 80 3.79 9.62 -0.40
CA LEU A 80 3.12 9.73 0.90
C LEU A 80 3.28 11.13 1.49
N MET A 81 4.52 11.63 1.51
CA MET A 81 4.78 12.98 2.05
C MET A 81 4.16 14.06 1.18
N SER A 82 4.24 13.93 -0.14
CA SER A 82 3.62 14.89 -1.06
C SER A 82 2.11 14.99 -0.85
N VAL A 83 1.41 13.87 -0.73
CA VAL A 83 -0.03 13.84 -0.47
C VAL A 83 -0.35 14.37 0.93
N TYR A 84 0.41 13.97 1.95
CA TYR A 84 0.25 14.46 3.32
C TYR A 84 0.34 15.98 3.41
N GLU A 85 1.39 16.58 2.83
CA GLU A 85 1.60 18.04 2.87
C GLU A 85 0.49 18.81 2.17
N ARG A 86 -0.01 18.27 1.04
CA ARG A 86 -1.12 18.87 0.29
C ARG A 86 -2.42 18.79 1.07
N ILE A 87 -2.75 17.64 1.66
CA ILE A 87 -3.93 17.51 2.54
C ILE A 87 -3.82 18.48 3.72
N ARG A 88 -2.66 18.51 4.40
CA ARG A 88 -2.43 19.39 5.54
C ARG A 88 -2.59 20.87 5.18
N SER A 89 -2.23 21.26 3.97
CA SER A 89 -2.40 22.65 3.48
C SER A 89 -3.80 22.96 2.94
N GLY A 90 -4.72 22.00 3.00
CA GLY A 90 -6.09 22.13 2.47
C GLY A 90 -6.17 22.19 0.95
N LYS A 91 -5.14 21.76 0.24
CA LYS A 91 -5.10 21.78 -1.23
C LYS A 91 -5.63 20.48 -1.79
N ASP A 92 -6.84 20.52 -2.34
CA ASP A 92 -7.40 19.45 -3.15
C ASP A 92 -7.51 19.91 -4.61
N ASP A 93 -6.50 19.57 -5.40
CA ASP A 93 -6.47 19.82 -6.85
C ASP A 93 -6.86 18.56 -7.66
N ARG A 94 -7.50 17.61 -7.04
CA ARG A 94 -7.88 16.29 -7.60
C ARG A 94 -6.68 15.38 -7.87
N GLY A 95 -5.50 15.75 -7.43
CA GLY A 95 -4.25 15.01 -7.56
C GLY A 95 -3.71 14.48 -6.22
N LEU A 96 -4.55 14.31 -5.20
CA LEU A 96 -4.17 13.68 -3.94
C LEU A 96 -4.10 12.16 -4.12
N ILE A 97 -3.18 11.72 -4.97
CA ILE A 97 -3.09 10.34 -5.46
C ILE A 97 -1.77 9.72 -5.03
N MET A 98 -1.84 8.48 -4.54
CA MET A 98 -0.70 7.59 -4.34
C MET A 98 -0.91 6.36 -5.22
N THR A 99 0.03 6.06 -6.12
CA THR A 99 -0.01 4.87 -6.98
C THR A 99 1.07 3.89 -6.62
N PHE A 100 0.73 2.60 -6.67
CA PHE A 100 1.64 1.49 -6.38
C PHE A 100 1.96 0.67 -7.63
N TYR A 101 1.14 0.82 -8.67
CA TYR A 101 1.20 0.00 -9.88
C TYR A 101 2.10 0.67 -10.92
N ASN A 102 3.34 0.19 -11.01
CA ASN A 102 4.36 0.71 -11.90
C ASN A 102 4.77 -0.37 -12.91
N PRO A 103 4.18 -0.38 -14.12
CA PRO A 103 4.51 -1.38 -15.13
C PRO A 103 6.00 -1.44 -15.50
N GLY A 104 6.69 -0.30 -15.45
CA GLY A 104 8.13 -0.23 -15.74
C GLY A 104 9.03 -0.89 -14.69
N GLU A 105 8.49 -1.24 -13.53
CA GLU A 105 9.26 -1.83 -12.42
C GLU A 105 8.71 -3.18 -11.92
N PHE A 106 7.83 -3.85 -12.69
CA PHE A 106 7.28 -5.14 -12.27
C PHE A 106 8.33 -6.22 -12.03
N GLU A 107 9.37 -6.23 -12.85
CA GLU A 107 10.48 -7.18 -12.73
C GLU A 107 11.35 -6.93 -11.47
N LEU A 108 11.24 -5.74 -10.87
CA LEU A 108 12.04 -5.32 -9.72
C LEU A 108 11.39 -5.66 -8.37
N GLY A 109 10.27 -6.38 -8.37
CA GLY A 109 9.54 -6.74 -7.15
C GLY A 109 9.02 -8.17 -7.14
N ALA A 110 8.86 -8.71 -5.96
CA ALA A 110 8.42 -10.08 -5.73
C ALA A 110 6.99 -10.35 -6.19
N LEU A 111 6.18 -9.30 -6.35
CA LEU A 111 4.82 -9.40 -6.88
C LEU A 111 4.35 -8.07 -7.49
N ARG A 112 3.40 -8.17 -8.41
CA ARG A 112 2.67 -7.03 -8.96
C ARG A 112 1.61 -6.57 -7.98
N PRO A 113 1.55 -5.28 -7.58
CA PRO A 113 0.58 -4.79 -6.63
C PRO A 113 -0.88 -5.08 -7.02
N CYS A 114 -1.65 -5.63 -6.10
CA CYS A 114 -3.10 -5.84 -6.26
C CYS A 114 -3.88 -4.54 -6.03
N LEU A 115 -3.56 -3.83 -4.96
CA LEU A 115 -4.00 -2.46 -4.74
C LEU A 115 -3.11 -1.55 -5.59
N HIS A 116 -3.71 -0.78 -6.50
CA HIS A 116 -2.91 0.04 -7.40
C HIS A 116 -2.99 1.55 -7.13
N THR A 117 -4.05 2.05 -6.49
CA THR A 117 -4.19 3.49 -6.26
C THR A 117 -4.98 3.79 -4.99
N HIS A 118 -4.52 4.79 -4.26
CA HIS A 118 -5.30 5.52 -3.26
C HIS A 118 -5.50 6.95 -3.74
N GLN A 119 -6.74 7.42 -3.76
CA GLN A 119 -7.07 8.82 -4.04
C GLN A 119 -7.84 9.40 -2.86
N PHE A 120 -7.35 10.53 -2.36
CA PHE A 120 -8.05 11.29 -1.33
C PHE A 120 -8.82 12.46 -1.93
N SER A 121 -9.87 12.89 -1.22
CA SER A 121 -10.62 14.11 -1.50
C SER A 121 -10.97 14.82 -0.21
N ILE A 122 -10.95 16.16 -0.25
CA ILE A 122 -11.31 17.02 0.88
C ILE A 122 -12.66 17.67 0.58
N LEU A 123 -13.66 17.45 1.44
CA LEU A 123 -14.96 18.12 1.35
C LEU A 123 -15.30 18.74 2.72
N GLY A 124 -15.25 20.07 2.81
CA GLY A 124 -15.38 20.79 4.08
C GLY A 124 -14.29 20.40 5.06
N ASP A 125 -14.66 19.90 6.24
CA ASP A 125 -13.75 19.37 7.27
C ASP A 125 -13.45 17.88 7.14
N GLY A 126 -13.96 17.25 6.07
CA GLY A 126 -13.93 15.80 5.87
C GLY A 126 -12.87 15.32 4.90
N LEU A 127 -12.22 14.21 5.24
CA LEU A 127 -11.34 13.47 4.35
C LEU A 127 -12.03 12.20 3.88
N TYR A 128 -11.95 11.93 2.59
CA TYR A 128 -12.49 10.75 1.91
C TYR A 128 -11.34 10.01 1.24
N LEU A 129 -11.47 8.69 1.12
CA LEU A 129 -10.50 7.83 0.45
C LEU A 129 -11.20 6.89 -0.52
N GLU A 130 -10.76 6.88 -1.75
CA GLU A 130 -11.12 5.87 -2.75
C GLU A 130 -9.89 5.04 -3.10
N SER A 131 -10.05 3.71 -3.06
CA SER A 131 -8.97 2.76 -3.29
C SER A 131 -9.34 1.83 -4.44
N GLN A 132 -8.49 1.81 -5.47
CA GLN A 132 -8.67 0.98 -6.65
C GLN A 132 -7.81 -0.27 -6.54
N GLN A 133 -8.44 -1.43 -6.64
CA GLN A 133 -7.79 -2.73 -6.55
C GLN A 133 -8.11 -3.58 -7.77
N ARG A 134 -7.07 -4.02 -8.50
CA ARG A 134 -7.24 -4.84 -9.71
C ARG A 134 -7.68 -6.26 -9.42
N SER A 135 -7.31 -6.79 -8.25
CA SER A 135 -7.49 -8.19 -7.89
C SER A 135 -7.60 -8.32 -6.37
N ASN A 136 -8.52 -9.15 -5.91
CA ASN A 136 -8.72 -9.45 -4.48
C ASN A 136 -9.23 -10.87 -4.29
N ASP A 137 -8.50 -11.67 -3.50
CA ASP A 137 -9.03 -12.90 -2.94
C ASP A 137 -10.04 -12.51 -1.85
N THR A 138 -11.33 -12.62 -2.17
CA THR A 138 -12.39 -12.17 -1.28
C THR A 138 -12.53 -13.02 -0.03
N ALA A 139 -12.12 -14.27 -0.11
CA ALA A 139 -12.15 -15.19 1.02
C ALA A 139 -11.03 -14.91 2.04
N ASN A 140 -9.82 -14.57 1.58
CA ASN A 140 -8.65 -14.40 2.45
C ASN A 140 -8.21 -12.95 2.62
N GLY A 141 -8.27 -12.17 1.54
CA GLY A 141 -7.65 -10.84 1.47
C GLY A 141 -8.60 -9.68 1.73
N GLN A 142 -9.90 -9.82 1.48
CA GLN A 142 -10.81 -8.68 1.49
C GLN A 142 -10.87 -7.97 2.85
N SER A 143 -11.10 -8.69 3.94
CA SER A 143 -11.16 -8.09 5.28
C SER A 143 -9.82 -7.45 5.69
N PHE A 144 -8.71 -8.07 5.29
CA PHE A 144 -7.37 -7.57 5.54
C PHE A 144 -7.13 -6.23 4.82
N ASN A 145 -7.47 -6.15 3.52
CA ASN A 145 -7.32 -4.92 2.75
C ASN A 145 -8.29 -3.82 3.21
N GLN A 146 -9.53 -4.16 3.61
CA GLN A 146 -10.47 -3.18 4.17
C GLN A 146 -9.92 -2.52 5.44
N ILE A 147 -9.32 -3.30 6.35
CA ILE A 147 -8.67 -2.77 7.54
C ILE A 147 -7.54 -1.80 7.17
N GLN A 148 -6.72 -2.15 6.18
CA GLN A 148 -5.63 -1.29 5.72
C GLN A 148 -6.13 0.03 5.12
N ILE A 149 -7.19 -0.03 4.30
CA ILE A 149 -7.80 1.15 3.67
C ILE A 149 -8.40 2.08 4.73
N PHE A 150 -9.15 1.49 5.67
CA PHE A 150 -9.74 2.23 6.78
C PHE A 150 -8.67 2.89 7.66
N TRP A 151 -7.64 2.13 8.04
CA TRP A 151 -6.52 2.66 8.82
C TRP A 151 -5.80 3.79 8.08
N THR A 152 -5.62 3.67 6.76
CA THR A 152 -5.01 4.71 5.92
C THR A 152 -5.80 6.02 5.98
N LEU A 153 -7.15 5.95 5.83
CA LEU A 153 -8.01 7.13 5.94
C LEU A 153 -7.94 7.75 7.34
N TYR A 154 -8.10 6.93 8.38
CA TYR A 154 -8.12 7.40 9.77
C TYR A 154 -6.81 8.06 10.17
N THR A 155 -5.69 7.42 9.87
CA THR A 155 -4.37 7.95 10.20
C THR A 155 -4.09 9.23 9.45
N MET A 156 -4.36 9.28 8.14
CA MET A 156 -4.16 10.48 7.35
C MET A 156 -5.03 11.64 7.85
N ALA A 157 -6.29 11.39 8.15
CA ALA A 157 -7.19 12.40 8.72
C ALA A 157 -6.68 12.91 10.07
N ALA A 158 -6.27 12.01 10.98
CA ALA A 158 -5.78 12.36 12.30
C ALA A 158 -4.54 13.27 12.26
N ILE A 159 -3.56 12.93 11.40
CA ILE A 159 -2.31 13.70 11.31
C ILE A 159 -2.44 15.01 10.51
N THR A 160 -3.53 15.19 9.77
CA THR A 160 -3.81 16.41 9.00
C THR A 160 -4.88 17.30 9.62
N GLY A 161 -5.48 16.88 10.75
CA GLY A 161 -6.52 17.64 11.46
C GLY A 161 -7.91 17.59 10.81
N LEU A 162 -8.13 16.66 9.86
CA LEU A 162 -9.42 16.46 9.20
C LEU A 162 -10.23 15.35 9.87
N LYS A 163 -11.52 15.29 9.57
CA LYS A 163 -12.41 14.23 10.04
C LYS A 163 -12.48 13.09 9.01
N PRO A 164 -12.20 11.84 9.39
CA PRO A 164 -12.37 10.72 8.47
C PRO A 164 -13.86 10.52 8.19
N LYS A 165 -14.26 10.48 6.92
CA LYS A 165 -15.69 10.39 6.53
C LYS A 165 -16.01 9.04 5.91
N LYS A 166 -15.41 8.73 4.76
CA LYS A 166 -15.72 7.51 4.01
C LYS A 166 -14.49 6.97 3.30
N ALA A 167 -14.29 5.67 3.42
CA ALA A 167 -13.38 4.92 2.57
C ALA A 167 -14.17 3.99 1.64
N VAL A 168 -13.80 3.96 0.37
CA VAL A 168 -14.39 3.09 -0.66
C VAL A 168 -13.29 2.21 -1.23
N GLN A 169 -13.59 0.92 -1.35
CA GLN A 169 -12.74 -0.06 -2.04
C GLN A 169 -13.44 -0.50 -3.32
N ASN A 170 -12.84 -0.21 -4.46
CA ASN A 170 -13.27 -0.68 -5.76
C ASN A 170 -12.40 -1.85 -6.20
N ILE A 171 -13.01 -3.01 -6.44
CA ILE A 171 -12.33 -4.24 -6.81
C ILE A 171 -12.77 -4.62 -8.23
N ALA A 172 -11.82 -4.68 -9.16
CA ALA A 172 -12.11 -5.07 -10.55
C ALA A 172 -12.29 -6.58 -10.70
N ASN A 173 -11.42 -7.38 -10.07
CA ASN A 173 -11.49 -8.83 -10.08
C ASN A 173 -11.58 -9.35 -8.65
N ALA A 174 -12.78 -9.66 -8.22
CA ALA A 174 -13.06 -10.36 -6.96
C ALA A 174 -13.14 -11.86 -7.22
N HIS A 175 -12.29 -12.65 -6.57
CA HIS A 175 -12.19 -14.11 -6.75
C HIS A 175 -12.01 -14.82 -5.41
N ILE A 176 -12.13 -16.16 -5.46
CA ILE A 176 -11.90 -17.06 -4.32
C ILE A 176 -10.72 -17.94 -4.66
#